data_f9d36a39952673d3ef2c362da10cd95b
#
_entry.id   f9d36a39952673d3ef2c362da10cd95b
#
_cell.length_a   1.000
_cell.length_b   1.000
_cell.length_c   1.000
_cell.angle_alpha   90.00
_cell.angle_beta   90.00
_cell.angle_gamma   90.00
#
_symmetry.space_group_name_H-M   'P 1'
#
loop_
_entity.id
_entity.type
_entity.pdbx_description
1 polymer ?
#
loop_
_entity_poly.entity_id
_entity_poly.type
_entity_poly.pdbx_seq_one_letter_code
_entity_poly.pdbx_strand_id
1 'polypeptide(L)'
;YGPGSPGMRQFNRKHDNILWYSKTYNVWKFNADAVRIPHDEKTTENFKQGLKGSGFIAGDYNLADGKIPEDWWEMAIAGRYPNDGIKRVGYPTEKPYKLLDRIISATTNEGDIVADFFMGSGVTQMCAMRMGRGFIGADINLGAIQTTTKRLLSVAKELNDSGNADDKYTDFDVYNVNNYDFFRNPVEARDLLIQALEIQPFPQSQVWDGELDGRMVKIMPVNRIATKADLKELLANLPYSTYEKRKEENPNQPVERMTIVCMGHEPDLKGALEQELSDYKVDVEILDVLRDKADLQLKREAEAEVVHEGNKLV
;
A
#
# COMPACT_ATOMS: atom_id res chain seq x y z
N TYR A 1 2.74 -1.69 14.96
CA TYR A 1 3.75 -1.47 16.01
C TYR A 1 4.90 -0.60 15.51
N GLY A 2 4.69 0.72 15.43
CA GLY A 2 5.78 1.65 15.22
C GLY A 2 6.71 1.72 16.44
N PRO A 3 7.97 2.14 16.29
CA PRO A 3 8.81 2.54 17.40
C PRO A 3 8.22 3.83 18.01
N GLY A 4 7.18 3.68 18.80
CA GLY A 4 6.65 4.79 19.56
C GLY A 4 7.62 5.13 20.68
N SER A 5 8.13 6.35 20.70
CA SER A 5 8.79 6.88 21.87
C SER A 5 7.80 6.88 23.03
N PRO A 6 8.14 6.30 24.20
CA PRO A 6 7.23 6.31 25.34
C PRO A 6 6.92 7.75 25.74
N GLY A 7 5.66 8.13 25.67
CA GLY A 7 5.21 9.35 26.29
C GLY A 7 5.37 9.20 27.81
N MET A 8 6.02 10.14 28.47
CA MET A 8 6.25 10.08 29.91
C MET A 8 4.94 10.18 30.75
N ARG A 9 3.79 10.37 30.13
CA ARG A 9 2.51 10.64 30.78
C ARG A 9 1.40 9.62 30.50
N GLN A 10 1.66 8.61 29.65
CA GLN A 10 0.67 7.59 29.26
C GLN A 10 1.34 6.31 28.81
N PHE A 11 0.60 5.20 28.83
CA PHE A 11 1.05 3.95 28.22
C PHE A 11 1.14 4.09 26.70
N ASN A 12 2.17 3.46 26.12
CA ASN A 12 2.35 3.45 24.67
C ASN A 12 1.24 2.64 23.99
N ARG A 13 0.64 3.21 22.95
CA ARG A 13 -0.28 2.48 22.08
C ARG A 13 0.54 1.56 21.17
N LYS A 14 0.39 0.25 21.36
CA LYS A 14 1.07 -0.78 20.57
C LYS A 14 0.13 -1.86 20.06
N HIS A 15 -1.10 -1.50 19.76
CA HIS A 15 -2.09 -2.41 19.21
C HIS A 15 -2.91 -1.71 18.13
N ASP A 16 -3.36 -2.48 17.15
CA ASP A 16 -4.39 -2.12 16.20
C ASP A 16 -5.66 -2.89 16.55
N ASN A 17 -6.81 -2.26 16.42
CA ASN A 17 -8.10 -2.92 16.59
C ASN A 17 -8.61 -3.39 15.23
N ILE A 18 -9.08 -4.63 15.19
CA ILE A 18 -9.73 -5.20 14.00
C ILE A 18 -11.22 -5.35 14.35
N LEU A 19 -12.06 -4.74 13.54
CA LEU A 19 -13.50 -4.86 13.70
C LEU A 19 -14.02 -5.94 12.76
N TRP A 20 -14.89 -6.79 13.28
CA TRP A 20 -15.50 -7.87 12.53
C TRP A 20 -17.00 -7.67 12.40
N TYR A 21 -17.49 -7.77 11.18
CA TYR A 21 -18.90 -7.60 10.85
C TYR A 21 -19.37 -8.74 9.95
N SER A 22 -20.65 -9.09 10.05
CA SER A 22 -21.33 -9.94 9.09
C SER A 22 -22.51 -9.20 8.46
N LYS A 23 -22.80 -9.49 7.21
CA LYS A 23 -23.96 -8.90 6.50
C LYS A 23 -25.29 -9.26 7.16
N THR A 24 -25.38 -10.47 7.69
CA THR A 24 -26.59 -10.99 8.32
C THR A 24 -26.26 -11.47 9.72
N TYR A 25 -27.09 -11.10 10.68
CA TYR A 25 -26.91 -11.51 12.08
C TYR A 25 -26.94 -13.05 12.20
N ASN A 26 -26.00 -13.60 12.95
CA ASN A 26 -25.78 -15.04 13.13
C ASN A 26 -25.52 -15.86 11.86
N VAL A 27 -25.20 -15.22 10.73
CA VAL A 27 -24.83 -15.89 9.49
C VAL A 27 -23.44 -15.43 9.09
N TRP A 28 -22.43 -16.14 9.53
CA TRP A 28 -21.03 -15.89 9.17
C TRP A 28 -20.26 -17.20 9.03
N LYS A 29 -19.18 -17.15 8.29
CA LYS A 29 -18.24 -18.26 8.17
C LYS A 29 -17.10 -18.06 9.14
N PHE A 30 -16.78 -19.10 9.90
CA PHE A 30 -15.59 -19.14 10.75
C PHE A 30 -14.98 -20.55 10.74
N ASN A 31 -13.83 -20.67 10.10
CA ASN A 31 -13.09 -21.90 9.92
C ASN A 31 -12.14 -22.09 11.11
N ALA A 32 -12.65 -22.59 12.24
CA ALA A 32 -11.89 -22.73 13.48
C ALA A 32 -10.62 -23.56 13.29
N ASP A 33 -10.72 -24.68 12.58
CA ASP A 33 -9.63 -25.61 12.38
C ASP A 33 -8.50 -25.05 11.49
N ALA A 34 -8.82 -24.14 10.56
CA ALA A 34 -7.85 -23.51 9.71
C ALA A 34 -6.92 -22.51 10.43
N VAL A 35 -7.30 -22.10 11.65
CA VAL A 35 -6.56 -21.10 12.42
C VAL A 35 -6.03 -21.60 13.76
N ARG A 36 -6.16 -22.89 14.03
CA ARG A 36 -5.63 -23.47 15.27
C ARG A 36 -4.12 -23.21 15.42
N ILE A 37 -3.73 -22.95 16.65
CA ILE A 37 -2.35 -22.81 17.05
C ILE A 37 -1.98 -23.89 18.08
N PRO A 38 -0.72 -24.30 18.16
CA PRO A 38 -0.27 -25.24 19.19
C PRO A 38 -0.57 -24.70 20.59
N HIS A 39 -0.84 -25.59 21.52
CA HIS A 39 -0.87 -25.25 22.96
C HIS A 39 0.51 -24.83 23.41
N ASP A 40 0.57 -23.95 24.39
CA ASP A 40 1.81 -23.66 25.10
C ASP A 40 2.33 -24.88 25.87
N GLU A 41 3.64 -24.89 26.10
CA GLU A 41 4.31 -26.03 26.76
C GLU A 41 3.71 -26.33 28.16
N LYS A 42 3.41 -25.29 28.93
CA LYS A 42 2.85 -25.42 30.27
C LYS A 42 1.47 -26.07 30.25
N THR A 43 0.62 -25.69 29.34
CA THR A 43 -0.68 -26.32 29.13
C THR A 43 -0.51 -27.79 28.74
N THR A 44 0.39 -28.07 27.81
CA THR A 44 0.68 -29.44 27.36
C THR A 44 1.22 -30.30 28.49
N GLU A 45 2.09 -29.80 29.36
CA GLU A 45 2.62 -30.50 30.53
C GLU A 45 1.55 -30.76 31.55
N ASN A 46 0.71 -29.76 31.88
CA ASN A 46 -0.42 -29.90 32.82
C ASN A 46 -1.39 -31.00 32.37
N PHE A 47 -1.70 -31.09 31.09
CA PHE A 47 -2.54 -32.14 30.56
C PHE A 47 -1.89 -33.53 30.65
N LYS A 48 -0.58 -33.64 30.39
CA LYS A 48 0.18 -34.90 30.59
C LYS A 48 0.17 -35.38 32.02
N GLN A 49 0.14 -34.46 32.99
CA GLN A 49 0.07 -34.74 34.41
C GLN A 49 -1.36 -35.02 34.90
N GLY A 50 -2.35 -35.08 33.99
CA GLY A 50 -3.74 -35.35 34.36
C GLY A 50 -4.47 -34.19 35.04
N LEU A 51 -3.86 -33.02 35.08
CA LEU A 51 -4.51 -31.77 35.52
C LEU A 51 -5.50 -31.32 34.47
N LYS A 52 -6.68 -31.92 34.48
CA LYS A 52 -7.79 -31.45 33.67
C LYS A 52 -8.22 -30.09 34.21
N GLY A 53 -8.04 -29.05 33.41
CA GLY A 53 -8.56 -27.72 33.77
C GLY A 53 -10.03 -27.78 34.12
N SER A 54 -10.50 -26.87 34.94
CA SER A 54 -11.83 -26.82 35.52
C SER A 54 -12.94 -27.01 34.47
N GLY A 55 -13.40 -28.23 34.32
CA GLY A 55 -14.80 -28.56 33.97
C GLY A 55 -15.27 -28.31 32.53
N PHE A 56 -14.47 -27.77 31.62
CA PHE A 56 -14.95 -27.38 30.28
C PHE A 56 -14.54 -28.30 29.11
N ILE A 57 -13.90 -29.42 29.38
CA ILE A 57 -13.56 -30.39 28.33
C ILE A 57 -14.62 -31.50 28.34
N ALA A 58 -15.70 -31.27 27.63
CA ALA A 58 -16.66 -32.32 27.30
C ALA A 58 -16.25 -32.91 25.94
N GLY A 59 -15.97 -34.22 25.90
CA GLY A 59 -15.71 -34.97 24.67
C GLY A 59 -14.24 -35.30 24.42
N ASP A 60 -13.97 -35.85 23.25
CA ASP A 60 -12.66 -36.31 22.79
C ASP A 60 -11.75 -35.15 22.38
N TYR A 61 -11.32 -34.36 23.37
CA TYR A 61 -10.39 -33.24 23.11
C TYR A 61 -8.98 -33.81 22.91
N ASN A 62 -8.46 -33.63 21.71
CA ASN A 62 -7.10 -34.02 21.39
C ASN A 62 -6.17 -32.79 21.42
N LEU A 63 -5.19 -32.81 22.32
CA LEU A 63 -4.18 -31.73 22.43
C LEU A 63 -3.40 -31.50 21.15
N ALA A 64 -3.25 -32.54 20.33
CA ALA A 64 -2.54 -32.43 19.05
C ALA A 64 -3.24 -31.51 18.05
N ASP A 65 -4.57 -31.32 18.17
CA ASP A 65 -5.34 -30.46 17.29
C ASP A 65 -5.09 -28.96 17.57
N GLY A 66 -4.45 -28.63 18.69
CA GLY A 66 -4.20 -27.26 19.10
C GLY A 66 -5.45 -26.53 19.59
N LYS A 67 -5.35 -25.24 19.79
CA LYS A 67 -6.43 -24.36 20.25
C LYS A 67 -6.75 -23.28 19.23
N ILE A 68 -8.00 -22.80 19.25
CA ILE A 68 -8.37 -21.55 18.53
C ILE A 68 -7.62 -20.40 19.22
N PRO A 69 -6.95 -19.50 18.48
CA PRO A 69 -6.28 -18.35 19.06
C PRO A 69 -7.28 -17.42 19.76
N GLU A 70 -6.81 -16.73 20.76
CA GLU A 70 -7.54 -15.68 21.46
C GLU A 70 -7.86 -14.50 20.53
N ASP A 71 -8.68 -13.55 20.97
CA ASP A 71 -9.05 -12.32 20.25
C ASP A 71 -7.95 -11.25 20.23
N TRP A 72 -6.81 -11.52 20.86
CA TRP A 72 -5.62 -10.69 20.79
C TRP A 72 -4.44 -11.48 20.21
N TRP A 73 -3.67 -10.83 19.32
CA TRP A 73 -2.57 -11.50 18.62
C TRP A 73 -1.30 -10.68 18.72
N GLU A 74 -0.23 -11.31 19.13
CA GLU A 74 1.09 -10.72 19.07
C GLU A 74 1.71 -11.02 17.71
N MET A 75 1.77 -9.99 16.85
CA MET A 75 2.34 -10.07 15.53
C MET A 75 3.36 -8.95 15.31
N ALA A 76 4.51 -9.32 14.78
CA ALA A 76 5.51 -8.32 14.42
C ALA A 76 5.07 -7.52 13.20
N ILE A 77 5.48 -6.24 13.16
CA ILE A 77 5.31 -5.41 11.97
C ILE A 77 6.08 -5.98 10.78
N ALA A 78 5.54 -5.75 9.60
CA ALA A 78 6.24 -6.04 8.34
C ALA A 78 7.62 -5.35 8.37
N GLY A 79 8.70 -6.09 8.12
CA GLY A 79 10.06 -5.56 8.15
C GLY A 79 10.92 -5.91 9.36
N ARG A 80 10.33 -6.38 10.46
CA ARG A 80 11.11 -6.77 11.65
C ARG A 80 11.65 -8.20 11.61
N TYR A 81 11.10 -9.05 10.73
CA TYR A 81 11.57 -10.43 10.53
C TYR A 81 11.97 -10.64 9.07
N PRO A 82 13.26 -10.50 8.75
CA PRO A 82 13.71 -10.63 7.36
C PRO A 82 13.63 -12.06 6.80
N ASN A 83 13.38 -13.07 7.65
CA ASN A 83 13.48 -14.49 7.29
C ASN A 83 12.13 -15.22 7.21
N ASP A 84 11.03 -14.51 6.99
CA ASP A 84 9.70 -15.14 6.86
C ASP A 84 9.39 -15.67 5.45
N GLY A 85 10.37 -15.63 4.54
CA GLY A 85 10.25 -16.10 3.15
C GLY A 85 9.46 -15.16 2.23
N ILE A 86 8.93 -14.06 2.74
CA ILE A 86 8.14 -13.11 1.95
C ILE A 86 9.01 -11.93 1.51
N LYS A 87 9.12 -11.74 0.21
CA LYS A 87 9.80 -10.58 -0.37
C LYS A 87 8.99 -9.31 -0.09
N ARG A 88 9.58 -8.43 0.68
CA ARG A 88 8.97 -7.13 1.00
C ARG A 88 9.20 -6.15 -0.16
N VAL A 89 8.23 -5.28 -0.34
CA VAL A 89 8.27 -4.26 -1.41
C VAL A 89 8.63 -2.87 -0.89
N GLY A 90 8.82 -2.73 0.45
CA GLY A 90 9.18 -1.44 1.06
C GLY A 90 8.02 -0.44 1.12
N TYR A 91 6.79 -0.88 0.98
CA TYR A 91 5.62 -0.01 1.09
C TYR A 91 5.40 0.42 2.55
N PRO A 92 5.29 1.73 2.87
CA PRO A 92 5.36 2.24 4.25
C PRO A 92 4.31 1.66 5.22
N THR A 93 3.14 1.31 4.70
CA THR A 93 2.00 0.79 5.48
C THR A 93 1.77 -0.70 5.28
N GLU A 94 2.77 -1.41 4.77
CA GLU A 94 2.67 -2.85 4.51
C GLU A 94 2.34 -3.63 5.78
N LYS A 95 1.24 -4.38 5.75
CA LYS A 95 0.82 -5.24 6.86
C LYS A 95 1.56 -6.58 6.82
N PRO A 96 1.82 -7.22 7.98
CA PRO A 96 2.41 -8.55 7.99
C PRO A 96 1.46 -9.57 7.34
N TYR A 97 2.00 -10.39 6.43
CA TYR A 97 1.18 -11.36 5.71
C TYR A 97 0.47 -12.35 6.63
N LYS A 98 1.09 -12.74 7.76
CA LYS A 98 0.49 -13.64 8.75
C LYS A 98 -0.83 -13.13 9.33
N LEU A 99 -1.03 -11.82 9.35
CA LEU A 99 -2.28 -11.21 9.77
C LEU A 99 -3.39 -11.49 8.75
N LEU A 100 -3.10 -11.20 7.47
CA LEU A 100 -4.06 -11.41 6.39
C LEU A 100 -4.32 -12.91 6.16
N ASP A 101 -3.27 -13.72 6.22
CA ASP A 101 -3.34 -15.18 6.14
C ASP A 101 -4.33 -15.74 7.19
N ARG A 102 -4.19 -15.34 8.45
CA ARG A 102 -5.10 -15.75 9.52
C ARG A 102 -6.54 -15.30 9.30
N ILE A 103 -6.75 -14.04 8.90
CA ILE A 103 -8.09 -13.48 8.66
C ILE A 103 -8.75 -14.22 7.50
N ILE A 104 -8.05 -14.38 6.39
CA ILE A 104 -8.58 -15.03 5.18
C ILE A 104 -8.87 -16.51 5.46
N SER A 105 -7.97 -17.22 6.14
CA SER A 105 -8.19 -18.62 6.53
C SER A 105 -9.42 -18.79 7.40
N ALA A 106 -9.59 -17.91 8.39
CA ALA A 106 -10.72 -17.97 9.32
C ALA A 106 -12.07 -17.71 8.64
N THR A 107 -12.10 -16.86 7.61
CA THR A 107 -13.38 -16.29 7.12
C THR A 107 -13.76 -16.72 5.70
N THR A 108 -12.88 -17.44 4.99
CA THR A 108 -13.09 -17.85 3.61
C THR A 108 -12.72 -19.30 3.37
N ASN A 109 -13.34 -19.91 2.37
CA ASN A 109 -12.92 -21.18 1.79
C ASN A 109 -12.22 -20.95 0.45
N GLU A 110 -11.56 -21.99 -0.06
CA GLU A 110 -11.03 -22.01 -1.42
C GLU A 110 -12.14 -21.70 -2.44
N GLY A 111 -11.84 -20.88 -3.44
CA GLY A 111 -12.79 -20.37 -4.42
C GLY A 111 -13.66 -19.19 -3.97
N ASP A 112 -13.68 -18.84 -2.68
CA ASP A 112 -14.33 -17.59 -2.23
C ASP A 112 -13.58 -16.35 -2.75
N ILE A 113 -14.25 -15.20 -2.78
CA ILE A 113 -13.68 -13.93 -3.21
C ILE A 113 -13.29 -13.08 -1.99
N VAL A 114 -12.07 -12.60 -1.98
CA VAL A 114 -11.52 -11.65 -1.00
C VAL A 114 -11.44 -10.27 -1.64
N ALA A 115 -12.07 -9.26 -1.04
CA ALA A 115 -12.04 -7.88 -1.55
C ALA A 115 -11.31 -6.95 -0.57
N ASP A 116 -10.42 -6.11 -1.11
CA ASP A 116 -9.72 -5.06 -0.36
C ASP A 116 -9.66 -3.79 -1.21
N PHE A 117 -10.46 -2.79 -0.84
CA PHE A 117 -10.60 -1.55 -1.60
C PHE A 117 -9.58 -0.47 -1.21
N PHE A 118 -8.65 -0.79 -0.30
CA PHE A 118 -7.53 0.04 0.12
C PHE A 118 -6.24 -0.79 0.14
N MET A 119 -6.01 -1.54 -0.94
CA MET A 119 -5.08 -2.67 -0.98
C MET A 119 -3.60 -2.31 -0.79
N GLY A 120 -3.22 -1.05 -0.98
CA GLY A 120 -1.84 -0.59 -0.82
C GLY A 120 -0.83 -1.45 -1.57
N SER A 121 0.02 -2.14 -0.84
CA SER A 121 1.03 -3.05 -1.40
C SER A 121 0.50 -4.42 -1.84
N GLY A 122 -0.80 -4.70 -1.75
CA GLY A 122 -1.44 -5.92 -2.23
C GLY A 122 -1.15 -7.19 -1.41
N VAL A 123 -0.90 -7.06 -0.11
CA VAL A 123 -0.68 -8.23 0.77
C VAL A 123 -1.93 -9.09 0.85
N THR A 124 -3.11 -8.48 0.91
CA THR A 124 -4.41 -9.18 0.93
C THR A 124 -4.59 -10.04 -0.32
N GLN A 125 -4.37 -9.45 -1.52
CA GLN A 125 -4.48 -10.14 -2.80
C GLN A 125 -3.42 -11.25 -2.94
N MET A 126 -2.21 -10.99 -2.48
CA MET A 126 -1.15 -12.00 -2.44
C MET A 126 -1.55 -13.22 -1.60
N CYS A 127 -2.07 -13.00 -0.39
CA CYS A 127 -2.53 -14.10 0.48
C CYS A 127 -3.71 -14.84 -0.18
N ALA A 128 -4.68 -14.12 -0.74
CA ALA A 128 -5.81 -14.72 -1.43
C ALA A 128 -5.36 -15.62 -2.59
N MET A 129 -4.47 -15.14 -3.47
CA MET A 129 -3.91 -15.91 -4.58
C MET A 129 -3.21 -17.19 -4.09
N ARG A 130 -2.34 -17.09 -3.08
CA ARG A 130 -1.61 -18.25 -2.52
C ARG A 130 -2.53 -19.30 -1.94
N MET A 131 -3.68 -18.88 -1.42
CA MET A 131 -4.66 -19.73 -0.77
C MET A 131 -5.77 -20.23 -1.70
N GLY A 132 -5.71 -19.96 -2.99
CA GLY A 132 -6.72 -20.38 -3.97
C GLY A 132 -8.05 -19.63 -3.83
N ARG A 133 -8.02 -18.37 -3.36
CA ARG A 133 -9.17 -17.46 -3.33
C ARG A 133 -9.12 -16.54 -4.52
N GLY A 134 -10.30 -16.25 -5.10
CA GLY A 134 -10.42 -15.12 -5.99
C GLY A 134 -10.19 -13.81 -5.23
N PHE A 135 -9.80 -12.75 -5.92
CA PHE A 135 -9.59 -11.46 -5.26
C PHE A 135 -10.03 -10.27 -6.10
N ILE A 136 -10.44 -9.23 -5.40
CA ILE A 136 -10.69 -7.90 -5.94
C ILE A 136 -9.85 -6.92 -5.12
N GLY A 137 -9.05 -6.09 -5.78
CA GLY A 137 -8.26 -5.06 -5.12
C GLY A 137 -8.51 -3.71 -5.78
N ALA A 138 -8.63 -2.67 -4.99
CA ALA A 138 -8.65 -1.30 -5.50
C ALA A 138 -7.75 -0.40 -4.65
N ASP A 139 -7.19 0.62 -5.28
CA ASP A 139 -6.47 1.67 -4.61
C ASP A 139 -6.48 2.92 -5.50
N ILE A 140 -6.55 4.09 -4.90
CA ILE A 140 -6.49 5.35 -5.62
C ILE A 140 -5.07 5.68 -6.08
N ASN A 141 -4.06 5.12 -5.42
CA ASN A 141 -2.66 5.37 -5.71
C ASN A 141 -2.16 4.43 -6.81
N LEU A 142 -1.80 4.99 -7.95
CA LEU A 142 -1.24 4.22 -9.08
C LEU A 142 0.03 3.45 -8.68
N GLY A 143 0.83 3.98 -7.75
CA GLY A 143 2.00 3.29 -7.21
C GLY A 143 1.64 2.03 -6.43
N ALA A 144 0.51 2.05 -5.71
CA ALA A 144 -0.04 0.86 -5.05
C ALA A 144 -0.43 -0.21 -6.09
N ILE A 145 -1.16 0.20 -7.14
CA ILE A 145 -1.55 -0.71 -8.23
C ILE A 145 -0.32 -1.35 -8.88
N GLN A 146 0.69 -0.56 -9.25
CA GLN A 146 1.91 -1.09 -9.86
C GLN A 146 2.71 -2.01 -8.94
N THR A 147 2.78 -1.66 -7.65
CA THR A 147 3.45 -2.48 -6.64
C THR A 147 2.74 -3.82 -6.46
N THR A 148 1.41 -3.77 -6.35
CA THR A 148 0.56 -4.97 -6.25
C THR A 148 0.69 -5.84 -7.50
N THR A 149 0.61 -5.27 -8.70
CA THR A 149 0.78 -5.98 -9.97
C THR A 149 2.12 -6.74 -10.01
N LYS A 150 3.24 -6.07 -9.69
CA LYS A 150 4.56 -6.71 -9.64
C LYS A 150 4.61 -7.85 -8.61
N ARG A 151 3.99 -7.65 -7.44
CA ARG A 151 3.91 -8.68 -6.40
C ARG A 151 3.14 -9.90 -6.88
N LEU A 152 1.95 -9.70 -7.44
CA LEU A 152 1.08 -10.78 -7.92
C LEU A 152 1.75 -11.58 -9.06
N LEU A 153 2.38 -10.91 -10.02
CA LEU A 153 3.16 -11.58 -11.08
C LEU A 153 4.29 -12.44 -10.50
N SER A 154 4.99 -11.97 -9.45
CA SER A 154 6.02 -12.74 -8.78
C SER A 154 5.45 -13.98 -8.08
N VAL A 155 4.30 -13.85 -7.43
CA VAL A 155 3.62 -14.94 -6.73
C VAL A 155 3.05 -15.96 -7.72
N ALA A 156 2.40 -15.50 -8.79
CA ALA A 156 1.90 -16.37 -9.85
C ALA A 156 3.03 -17.22 -10.45
N LYS A 157 4.18 -16.59 -10.72
CA LYS A 157 5.37 -17.31 -11.19
C LYS A 157 5.85 -18.36 -10.18
N GLU A 158 5.95 -18.00 -8.89
CA GLU A 158 6.36 -18.92 -7.81
C GLU A 158 5.42 -20.14 -7.72
N LEU A 159 4.10 -19.91 -7.81
CA LEU A 159 3.10 -20.96 -7.79
C LEU A 159 3.22 -21.90 -9.01
N ASN A 160 3.40 -21.35 -10.21
CA ASN A 160 3.60 -22.11 -11.43
C ASN A 160 4.89 -22.93 -11.38
N ASP A 161 6.01 -22.31 -10.98
CA ASP A 161 7.32 -22.98 -10.91
C ASP A 161 7.34 -24.12 -9.85
N SER A 162 6.52 -24.01 -8.79
CA SER A 162 6.41 -25.02 -7.74
C SER A 162 5.38 -26.11 -8.02
N GLY A 163 4.64 -26.04 -9.12
CA GLY A 163 3.54 -26.97 -9.45
C GLY A 163 2.33 -26.85 -8.53
N ASN A 164 2.17 -25.73 -7.84
CA ASN A 164 1.08 -25.46 -6.91
C ASN A 164 0.00 -24.54 -7.51
N ALA A 165 -0.06 -24.44 -8.83
CA ALA A 165 -0.96 -23.51 -9.53
C ALA A 165 -2.29 -24.14 -9.94
N ASP A 166 -2.38 -25.48 -9.98
CA ASP A 166 -3.48 -26.20 -10.67
C ASP A 166 -4.89 -25.83 -10.19
N ASP A 167 -5.05 -25.46 -8.91
CA ASP A 167 -6.34 -25.07 -8.34
C ASP A 167 -6.36 -23.60 -7.85
N LYS A 168 -5.47 -22.76 -8.38
CA LYS A 168 -5.34 -21.37 -7.91
C LYS A 168 -5.52 -20.35 -9.04
N TYR A 169 -6.06 -19.21 -8.66
CA TYR A 169 -6.23 -18.07 -9.57
C TYR A 169 -4.88 -17.34 -9.73
N THR A 170 -4.11 -17.67 -10.74
CA THR A 170 -2.80 -17.04 -11.02
C THR A 170 -2.89 -15.93 -12.06
N ASP A 171 -4.02 -15.81 -12.75
CA ASP A 171 -4.28 -14.76 -13.72
C ASP A 171 -5.12 -13.64 -13.07
N PHE A 172 -4.91 -12.41 -13.49
CA PHE A 172 -5.67 -11.24 -13.05
C PHE A 172 -5.62 -10.13 -14.10
N ASP A 173 -6.64 -9.31 -14.10
CA ASP A 173 -6.73 -8.12 -14.93
C ASP A 173 -6.55 -6.85 -14.10
N VAL A 174 -6.05 -5.79 -14.72
CA VAL A 174 -5.92 -4.47 -14.10
C VAL A 174 -6.80 -3.49 -14.87
N TYR A 175 -7.79 -2.94 -14.19
CA TYR A 175 -8.73 -1.98 -14.74
C TYR A 175 -8.45 -0.58 -14.20
N ASN A 176 -8.67 0.41 -15.05
CA ASN A 176 -8.72 1.80 -14.65
C ASN A 176 -10.16 2.30 -14.81
N VAL A 177 -10.77 2.73 -13.72
CA VAL A 177 -12.17 3.16 -13.69
C VAL A 177 -12.37 4.56 -14.29
N ASN A 178 -11.30 5.36 -14.34
CA ASN A 178 -11.35 6.69 -14.90
C ASN A 178 -10.76 6.73 -16.31
N ASN A 179 -11.39 7.53 -17.18
CA ASN A 179 -10.95 7.72 -18.55
C ASN A 179 -9.72 8.64 -18.59
N TYR A 180 -8.53 8.13 -18.23
CA TYR A 180 -7.26 8.85 -18.32
C TYR A 180 -6.67 8.85 -19.73
N ASP A 181 -7.49 8.74 -20.78
CA ASP A 181 -7.03 8.76 -22.17
C ASP A 181 -6.28 10.03 -22.54
N PHE A 182 -6.59 11.15 -21.88
CA PHE A 182 -5.84 12.40 -22.06
C PHE A 182 -4.42 12.35 -21.48
N PHE A 183 -4.10 11.45 -20.57
CA PHE A 183 -2.71 11.26 -20.11
C PHE A 183 -1.87 10.36 -21.04
N ARG A 184 -2.47 9.82 -22.10
CA ARG A 184 -1.71 9.12 -23.16
C ARG A 184 -0.82 10.07 -23.96
N ASN A 185 -1.22 11.33 -24.10
CA ASN A 185 -0.39 12.38 -24.66
C ASN A 185 0.24 13.21 -23.54
N PRO A 186 1.54 13.01 -23.21
CA PRO A 186 2.18 13.70 -22.09
C PRO A 186 2.19 15.23 -22.22
N VAL A 187 2.20 15.76 -23.44
CA VAL A 187 2.19 17.21 -23.69
C VAL A 187 0.83 17.81 -23.33
N GLU A 188 -0.25 17.23 -23.86
CA GLU A 188 -1.61 17.69 -23.56
C GLU A 188 -1.94 17.52 -22.06
N ALA A 189 -1.50 16.42 -21.45
CA ALA A 189 -1.69 16.17 -20.04
C ALA A 189 -0.98 17.21 -19.16
N ARG A 190 0.25 17.59 -19.53
CA ARG A 190 1.00 18.65 -18.84
C ARG A 190 0.27 19.99 -18.93
N ASP A 191 -0.21 20.36 -20.11
CA ASP A 191 -0.91 21.61 -20.32
C ASP A 191 -2.26 21.65 -19.55
N LEU A 192 -2.96 20.52 -19.50
CA LEU A 192 -4.17 20.37 -18.68
C LEU A 192 -3.90 20.52 -17.20
N LEU A 193 -2.81 19.95 -16.69
CA LEU A 193 -2.41 20.08 -15.29
C LEU A 193 -2.01 21.52 -14.95
N ILE A 194 -1.30 22.20 -15.85
CA ILE A 194 -0.95 23.62 -15.71
C ILE A 194 -2.22 24.46 -15.56
N GLN A 195 -3.22 24.24 -16.42
CA GLN A 195 -4.49 24.96 -16.36
C GLN A 195 -5.32 24.59 -15.13
N ALA A 196 -5.44 23.30 -14.83
CA ALA A 196 -6.30 22.81 -13.74
C ALA A 196 -5.76 23.16 -12.34
N LEU A 197 -4.44 23.25 -12.19
CA LEU A 197 -3.78 23.65 -10.95
C LEU A 197 -3.50 25.15 -10.87
N GLU A 198 -3.89 25.92 -11.91
CA GLU A 198 -3.64 27.36 -12.02
C GLU A 198 -2.15 27.74 -11.92
N ILE A 199 -1.28 26.85 -12.42
CA ILE A 199 0.16 27.07 -12.44
C ILE A 199 0.47 28.20 -13.44
N GLN A 200 1.29 29.17 -13.04
CA GLN A 200 1.82 30.19 -13.92
C GLN A 200 2.98 29.60 -14.73
N PRO A 201 2.82 29.34 -16.04
CA PRO A 201 3.81 28.59 -16.80
C PRO A 201 5.08 29.39 -17.11
N PHE A 202 6.23 28.69 -17.19
CA PHE A 202 7.49 29.23 -17.65
C PHE A 202 7.87 28.68 -19.02
N PRO A 203 7.46 29.35 -20.12
CA PRO A 203 7.63 28.80 -21.48
C PRO A 203 9.07 28.59 -21.90
N GLN A 204 10.02 29.27 -21.26
CA GLN A 204 11.45 29.22 -21.61
C GLN A 204 12.33 28.53 -20.56
N SER A 205 11.75 28.01 -19.48
CA SER A 205 12.51 27.29 -18.47
C SER A 205 12.80 25.86 -18.91
N GLN A 206 14.06 25.41 -18.74
CA GLN A 206 14.43 24.01 -18.95
C GLN A 206 14.22 23.13 -17.71
N VAL A 207 14.08 23.75 -16.54
CA VAL A 207 13.99 23.04 -15.25
C VAL A 207 12.56 23.01 -14.75
N TRP A 208 11.97 24.18 -14.62
CA TRP A 208 10.67 24.37 -14.00
C TRP A 208 9.54 24.53 -15.04
N ASP A 209 8.43 23.91 -14.76
CA ASP A 209 7.24 23.98 -15.61
C ASP A 209 6.45 25.27 -15.35
N GLY A 210 6.60 25.85 -14.14
CA GLY A 210 5.94 27.10 -13.76
C GLY A 210 6.13 27.44 -12.28
N GLU A 211 5.25 28.31 -11.79
CA GLU A 211 5.18 28.73 -10.39
C GLU A 211 3.73 28.60 -9.89
N LEU A 212 3.58 28.18 -8.65
CA LEU A 212 2.31 28.10 -7.92
C LEU A 212 2.53 28.57 -6.48
N ASP A 213 1.83 29.58 -6.04
CA ASP A 213 1.88 30.11 -4.68
C ASP A 213 3.30 30.41 -4.17
N GLY A 214 4.16 30.96 -5.03
CA GLY A 214 5.56 31.28 -4.70
C GLY A 214 6.48 30.06 -4.62
N ARG A 215 6.08 28.92 -5.17
CA ARG A 215 6.85 27.67 -5.24
C ARG A 215 7.13 27.33 -6.69
N MET A 216 8.35 26.92 -6.98
CA MET A 216 8.72 26.40 -8.30
C MET A 216 8.06 25.05 -8.55
N VAL A 217 7.39 24.89 -9.67
CA VAL A 217 6.65 23.67 -10.00
C VAL A 217 7.40 22.84 -11.03
N LYS A 218 7.57 21.56 -10.73
CA LYS A 218 8.01 20.54 -11.69
C LYS A 218 6.94 19.48 -11.83
N ILE A 219 6.45 19.30 -13.06
CA ILE A 219 5.51 18.22 -13.39
C ILE A 219 6.32 16.99 -13.82
N MET A 220 6.15 15.91 -13.08
CA MET A 220 6.78 14.62 -13.36
C MET A 220 6.03 13.90 -14.49
N PRO A 221 6.56 12.78 -15.03
CA PRO A 221 5.85 12.02 -16.06
C PRO A 221 4.41 11.68 -15.65
N VAL A 222 3.46 12.05 -16.49
CA VAL A 222 2.02 11.96 -16.20
C VAL A 222 1.39 10.61 -16.52
N ASN A 223 2.08 9.76 -17.28
CA ASN A 223 1.60 8.45 -17.72
C ASN A 223 2.13 7.27 -16.87
N ARG A 224 2.87 7.56 -15.83
CA ARG A 224 3.41 6.59 -14.87
C ARG A 224 3.72 7.25 -13.53
N ILE A 225 4.00 6.44 -12.52
CA ILE A 225 4.46 6.96 -11.23
C ILE A 225 5.82 7.65 -11.37
N ALA A 226 6.00 8.70 -10.59
CA ALA A 226 7.28 9.35 -10.42
C ALA A 226 8.23 8.48 -9.57
N THR A 227 9.45 8.32 -10.05
CA THR A 227 10.48 7.49 -9.41
C THR A 227 11.70 8.31 -9.05
N LYS A 228 12.57 7.77 -8.20
CA LYS A 228 13.87 8.38 -7.90
C LYS A 228 14.73 8.60 -9.16
N ALA A 229 14.54 7.79 -10.20
CA ALA A 229 15.26 7.96 -11.45
C ALA A 229 14.89 9.28 -12.16
N ASP A 230 13.64 9.72 -12.01
CA ASP A 230 13.17 10.98 -12.59
C ASP A 230 13.75 12.20 -11.87
N LEU A 231 14.11 12.07 -10.60
CA LEU A 231 14.78 13.13 -9.84
C LEU A 231 16.18 13.45 -10.40
N LYS A 232 16.86 12.49 -11.03
CA LYS A 232 18.21 12.72 -11.60
C LYS A 232 18.21 13.79 -12.67
N GLU A 233 17.18 13.81 -13.51
CA GLU A 233 17.04 14.85 -14.54
C GLU A 233 16.80 16.23 -13.91
N LEU A 234 15.91 16.30 -12.93
CA LEU A 234 15.65 17.52 -12.16
C LEU A 234 16.94 18.01 -11.48
N LEU A 235 17.60 17.15 -10.73
CA LEU A 235 18.82 17.47 -9.98
C LEU A 235 19.97 17.95 -10.89
N ALA A 236 20.13 17.31 -12.06
CA ALA A 236 21.20 17.69 -13.00
C ALA A 236 21.04 19.12 -13.56
N ASN A 237 19.84 19.65 -13.56
CA ASN A 237 19.53 20.94 -14.16
C ASN A 237 19.21 22.06 -13.14
N LEU A 238 19.33 21.79 -11.82
CA LEU A 238 19.08 22.80 -10.80
C LEU A 238 20.12 23.94 -10.84
N PRO A 239 19.72 25.19 -10.53
CA PRO A 239 20.60 26.35 -10.57
C PRO A 239 21.49 26.46 -9.30
N TYR A 240 22.39 25.50 -9.10
CA TYR A 240 23.23 25.39 -7.91
C TYR A 240 24.01 26.67 -7.59
N SER A 241 24.51 27.37 -8.61
CA SER A 241 25.22 28.64 -8.40
C SER A 241 24.33 29.74 -7.78
N THR A 242 23.05 29.70 -8.07
CA THR A 242 22.06 30.60 -7.47
C THR A 242 21.72 30.16 -6.05
N TYR A 243 21.67 28.86 -5.79
CA TYR A 243 21.42 28.29 -4.46
C TYR A 243 22.58 28.62 -3.49
N GLU A 244 23.83 28.55 -3.94
CA GLU A 244 25.00 28.96 -3.13
C GLU A 244 24.87 30.45 -2.70
N LYS A 245 24.58 31.35 -3.64
CA LYS A 245 24.39 32.77 -3.33
C LYS A 245 23.26 33.00 -2.32
N ARG A 246 22.10 32.37 -2.53
CA ARG A 246 20.96 32.51 -1.60
C ARG A 246 21.25 31.94 -0.21
N LYS A 247 22.04 30.85 -0.13
CA LYS A 247 22.48 30.26 1.12
C LYS A 247 23.41 31.20 1.90
N GLU A 248 24.34 31.89 1.20
CA GLU A 248 25.20 32.87 1.79
C GLU A 248 24.47 34.14 2.28
N GLU A 249 23.53 34.65 1.45
CA GLU A 249 22.73 35.83 1.76
C GLU A 249 21.73 35.62 2.91
N ASN A 250 21.08 34.44 2.95
CA ASN A 250 20.01 34.12 3.91
C ASN A 250 20.11 32.68 4.46
N PRO A 251 21.05 32.38 5.38
CA PRO A 251 21.33 31.03 5.84
C PRO A 251 20.13 30.33 6.54
N ASN A 252 19.19 31.10 7.04
CA ASN A 252 18.04 30.60 7.80
C ASN A 252 16.78 30.35 6.95
N GLN A 253 16.79 30.78 5.69
CA GLN A 253 15.67 30.58 4.79
C GLN A 253 15.95 29.44 3.81
N PRO A 254 14.91 28.77 3.27
CA PRO A 254 15.07 27.83 2.17
C PRO A 254 15.66 28.56 0.95
N VAL A 255 16.65 27.94 0.32
CA VAL A 255 17.22 28.48 -0.94
C VAL A 255 16.23 28.34 -2.10
N GLU A 256 15.30 27.39 -2.00
CA GLU A 256 14.23 27.20 -2.94
C GLU A 256 13.01 26.54 -2.26
N ARG A 257 11.83 26.90 -2.75
CA ARG A 257 10.56 26.23 -2.45
C ARG A 257 10.07 25.58 -3.71
N MET A 258 9.82 24.28 -3.68
CA MET A 258 9.40 23.55 -4.87
C MET A 258 8.23 22.62 -4.62
N THR A 259 7.38 22.49 -5.60
CA THR A 259 6.28 21.53 -5.66
C THR A 259 6.50 20.56 -6.80
N ILE A 260 6.59 19.29 -6.49
CA ILE A 260 6.69 18.20 -7.45
C ILE A 260 5.28 17.67 -7.69
N VAL A 261 4.75 17.93 -8.88
CA VAL A 261 3.42 17.45 -9.30
C VAL A 261 3.56 16.09 -9.96
N CYS A 262 2.80 15.11 -9.53
CA CYS A 262 2.87 13.75 -10.06
C CYS A 262 1.50 13.05 -10.07
N MET A 263 1.42 11.96 -10.84
CA MET A 263 0.26 11.05 -10.91
C MET A 263 0.57 9.76 -10.14
N GLY A 264 0.92 9.89 -8.87
CA GLY A 264 1.48 8.85 -8.03
C GLY A 264 3.01 8.88 -8.01
N HIS A 265 3.59 8.43 -6.91
CA HIS A 265 5.04 8.46 -6.71
C HIS A 265 5.53 7.29 -5.83
N GLU A 266 6.82 6.99 -5.91
CA GLU A 266 7.46 6.09 -4.94
C GLU A 266 7.34 6.67 -3.53
N PRO A 267 7.09 5.83 -2.51
CA PRO A 267 6.77 6.30 -1.15
C PRO A 267 7.83 7.21 -0.50
N ASP A 268 9.09 7.03 -0.87
CA ASP A 268 10.23 7.76 -0.31
C ASP A 268 10.80 8.83 -1.26
N LEU A 269 10.04 9.20 -2.31
CA LEU A 269 10.48 10.18 -3.32
C LEU A 269 10.87 11.52 -2.69
N LYS A 270 10.08 12.03 -1.74
CA LYS A 270 10.37 13.27 -1.01
C LYS A 270 11.67 13.17 -0.22
N GLY A 271 11.81 12.11 0.57
CA GLY A 271 13.01 11.90 1.38
C GLY A 271 14.28 11.74 0.52
N ALA A 272 14.17 11.09 -0.63
CA ALA A 272 15.27 10.97 -1.57
C ALA A 272 15.70 12.34 -2.13
N LEU A 273 14.74 13.18 -2.50
CA LEU A 273 15.04 14.54 -3.00
C LEU A 273 15.68 15.43 -1.92
N GLU A 274 15.14 15.39 -0.70
CA GLU A 274 15.68 16.13 0.44
C GLU A 274 17.09 15.64 0.80
N GLN A 275 17.37 14.35 0.68
CA GLN A 275 18.70 13.78 0.93
C GLN A 275 19.73 14.22 -0.11
N GLU A 276 19.36 14.18 -1.40
CA GLU A 276 20.24 14.63 -2.49
C GLU A 276 20.54 16.14 -2.42
N LEU A 277 19.63 16.92 -1.85
CA LEU A 277 19.78 18.35 -1.64
C LEU A 277 20.14 18.72 -0.20
N SER A 278 20.69 17.78 0.58
CA SER A 278 21.03 17.99 2.01
C SER A 278 21.98 19.14 2.28
N ASP A 279 22.85 19.49 1.32
CA ASP A 279 23.74 20.64 1.41
C ASP A 279 23.02 22.00 1.31
N TYR A 280 21.77 21.98 0.85
CA TYR A 280 20.90 23.13 0.68
C TYR A 280 19.64 22.99 1.52
N LYS A 281 19.18 24.08 2.09
CA LYS A 281 17.89 24.11 2.76
C LYS A 281 16.81 24.31 1.71
N VAL A 282 16.12 23.24 1.35
CA VAL A 282 15.01 23.27 0.39
C VAL A 282 13.70 22.94 1.09
N ASP A 283 12.60 23.54 0.62
CA ASP A 283 11.26 23.23 1.06
C ASP A 283 10.52 22.49 -0.06
N VAL A 284 10.39 21.17 0.09
CA VAL A 284 9.83 20.27 -0.92
C VAL A 284 8.41 19.86 -0.55
N GLU A 285 7.48 20.06 -1.47
CA GLU A 285 6.12 19.53 -1.42
C GLU A 285 5.90 18.55 -2.57
N ILE A 286 5.22 17.45 -2.32
CA ILE A 286 4.77 16.54 -3.38
C ILE A 286 3.26 16.62 -3.46
N LEU A 287 2.77 17.02 -4.62
CA LEU A 287 1.36 17.04 -4.97
C LEU A 287 1.04 15.82 -5.84
N ASP A 288 0.47 14.80 -5.24
CA ASP A 288 -0.09 13.66 -5.96
C ASP A 288 -1.50 14.01 -6.42
N VAL A 289 -1.65 14.32 -7.70
CA VAL A 289 -2.92 14.79 -8.27
C VAL A 289 -4.06 13.81 -8.04
N LEU A 290 -3.78 12.51 -8.13
CA LEU A 290 -4.80 11.47 -7.95
C LEU A 290 -5.29 11.37 -6.51
N ARG A 291 -4.43 11.66 -5.54
CA ARG A 291 -4.73 11.58 -4.11
C ARG A 291 -5.22 12.91 -3.54
N ASP A 292 -4.49 13.98 -3.86
CA ASP A 292 -4.63 15.27 -3.15
C ASP A 292 -5.61 16.22 -3.83
N LYS A 293 -5.99 15.92 -5.08
CA LYS A 293 -6.90 16.69 -5.90
C LYS A 293 -8.00 15.81 -6.52
N ALA A 294 -8.57 14.93 -5.72
CA ALA A 294 -9.63 14.02 -6.16
C ALA A 294 -10.91 14.73 -6.68
N ASP A 295 -11.11 15.99 -6.27
CA ASP A 295 -12.18 16.88 -6.72
C ASP A 295 -11.84 17.71 -7.97
N LEU A 296 -10.64 17.57 -8.52
CA LEU A 296 -10.25 18.19 -9.79
C LEU A 296 -11.10 17.60 -10.92
N GLN A 297 -12.16 18.30 -11.29
CA GLN A 297 -12.94 18.00 -12.48
C GLN A 297 -12.13 18.36 -13.72
N LEU A 298 -11.35 17.42 -14.20
CA LEU A 298 -10.84 17.48 -15.56
C LEU A 298 -12.04 17.35 -16.50
N LYS A 299 -12.25 18.25 -17.41
CA LYS A 299 -13.44 18.53 -18.26
C LYS A 299 -14.14 17.34 -18.97
N ARG A 300 -13.95 16.11 -18.55
CA ARG A 300 -14.69 14.92 -19.01
C ARG A 300 -15.14 14.11 -17.78
N GLU A 301 -16.42 14.15 -17.51
CA GLU A 301 -17.06 13.23 -16.57
C GLU A 301 -16.94 11.82 -17.17
N ALA A 302 -16.42 10.87 -16.38
CA ALA A 302 -16.51 9.46 -16.72
C ALA A 302 -17.87 8.95 -16.25
N GLU A 303 -18.72 8.57 -17.16
CA GLU A 303 -19.93 7.78 -16.84
C GLU A 303 -19.50 6.30 -16.78
N ALA A 304 -19.70 5.67 -15.64
CA ALA A 304 -19.48 4.24 -15.46
C ALA A 304 -20.83 3.57 -15.13
N GLU A 305 -21.21 2.61 -15.95
CA GLU A 305 -22.36 1.75 -15.69
C GLU A 305 -21.85 0.34 -15.35
N VAL A 306 -22.29 -0.19 -14.22
CA VAL A 306 -21.95 -1.56 -13.82
C VAL A 306 -22.95 -2.51 -14.49
N VAL A 307 -22.50 -3.27 -15.47
CA VAL A 307 -23.33 -4.23 -16.19
C VAL A 307 -22.99 -5.64 -15.72
N HIS A 308 -24.04 -6.42 -15.44
CA HIS A 308 -23.93 -7.84 -15.18
C HIS A 308 -24.00 -8.63 -16.47
N GLU A 309 -22.91 -9.21 -16.92
CA GLU A 309 -22.88 -10.19 -18.00
C GLU A 309 -22.61 -11.60 -17.45
N GLY A 310 -23.66 -12.34 -17.18
CA GLY A 310 -23.58 -13.67 -16.57
C GLY A 310 -22.98 -13.61 -15.16
N ASN A 311 -21.84 -14.29 -14.94
CA ASN A 311 -21.11 -14.28 -13.65
C ASN A 311 -19.97 -13.24 -13.59
N LYS A 312 -19.89 -12.33 -14.56
CA LYS A 312 -18.88 -11.27 -14.60
C LYS A 312 -19.52 -9.92 -14.30
N LEU A 313 -18.85 -9.12 -13.48
CA LEU A 313 -19.05 -7.69 -13.37
C LEU A 313 -18.18 -7.03 -14.45
N VAL A 314 -18.75 -6.31 -15.38
CA VAL A 314 -18.05 -5.56 -16.43
C VAL A 314 -18.21 -4.07 -16.19
#